data_afd922e0654480b0e7b0ad4122c25cd5
#
_entry.id   afd922e0654480b0e7b0ad4122c25cd5
#
_cell.length_a   1.000
_cell.length_b   1.000
_cell.length_c   1.000
_cell.angle_alpha   90.00
_cell.angle_beta   90.00
_cell.angle_gamma   90.00
#
_symmetry.space_group_name_H-M   'P 1'
#
loop_
_entity.id
_entity.type
_entity.pdbx_description
1 polymer ?
#
loop_
_entity_poly.entity_id
_entity_poly.type
_entity_poly.pdbx_seq_one_letter_code
_entity_poly.pdbx_strand_id
1 'polypeptide(L)'
;MKELKGTGVAMITPFTSSGAVDYAAFPKLIDHYIDRGVDYLVVLGTTAETATLTKGEKAEIARTVVEVNAGRLPLVLGKGGNDTKALVEEIQETNFAGYSAILSVCPYYNRPNQEGIYQHFSAIATASPLPVVLYNVPTRTGVSIENSTIIRLAQTCDNIIGIKDASADLVAGKELIEVLGDGFLVISGDDSTALDLVLLGGAGVISVLAGGATAEFVEMIRLGQQNEYNQAKAIQRRLQQLTELIFQEGNPTGLKCLLHQLGYCQNILRLPLVSSSASLSAAIESELVEFTILS
;
A
#
# COMPACT_ATOMS: atom_id res chain seq x y z
N MET A 1 9.41 13.86 -4.02
CA MET A 1 9.50 13.16 -2.72
C MET A 1 8.48 13.66 -1.69
N LYS A 2 8.28 14.98 -1.52
CA LYS A 2 7.30 15.49 -0.54
C LYS A 2 5.87 14.98 -0.76
N GLU A 3 5.52 14.65 -1.99
CA GLU A 3 4.19 14.19 -2.42
C GLU A 3 3.82 12.77 -1.93
N LEU A 4 4.79 11.97 -1.43
CA LEU A 4 4.58 10.63 -0.94
C LEU A 4 4.81 10.51 0.58
N LYS A 5 4.61 11.61 1.32
CA LYS A 5 4.57 11.63 2.80
C LYS A 5 3.12 11.55 3.27
N GLY A 6 2.91 11.13 4.51
CA GLY A 6 1.57 11.01 5.08
C GLY A 6 0.92 9.66 4.83
N THR A 7 -0.37 9.67 4.52
CA THR A 7 -1.17 8.45 4.34
C THR A 7 -1.44 8.15 2.87
N GLY A 8 -0.80 7.09 2.36
CA GLY A 8 -1.16 6.48 1.10
C GLY A 8 -2.16 5.34 1.30
N VAL A 9 -3.11 5.18 0.39
CA VAL A 9 -4.06 4.06 0.41
C VAL A 9 -3.69 3.00 -0.62
N ALA A 10 -3.52 1.76 -0.18
CA ALA A 10 -3.41 0.60 -1.05
C ALA A 10 -4.81 0.24 -1.60
N MET A 11 -5.13 0.70 -2.81
CA MET A 11 -6.45 0.53 -3.41
C MET A 11 -6.78 -0.94 -3.67
N ILE A 12 -8.06 -1.32 -3.45
CA ILE A 12 -8.61 -2.59 -3.93
C ILE A 12 -8.90 -2.52 -5.43
N THR A 13 -9.07 -3.70 -6.05
CA THR A 13 -9.80 -3.82 -7.33
C THR A 13 -11.22 -4.30 -7.03
N PRO A 14 -12.24 -3.47 -7.22
CA PRO A 14 -13.63 -3.90 -7.09
C PRO A 14 -13.99 -4.93 -8.15
N PHE A 15 -14.76 -5.94 -7.77
CA PHE A 15 -15.29 -6.94 -8.71
C PHE A 15 -16.82 -6.98 -8.65
N THR A 16 -17.44 -7.25 -9.80
CA THR A 16 -18.87 -7.56 -9.91
C THR A 16 -19.17 -8.97 -9.39
N SER A 17 -20.44 -9.32 -9.24
CA SER A 17 -20.89 -10.67 -8.86
C SER A 17 -20.42 -11.77 -9.81
N SER A 18 -20.09 -11.45 -11.06
CA SER A 18 -19.52 -12.37 -12.04
C SER A 18 -17.99 -12.51 -11.94
N GLY A 19 -17.33 -11.75 -11.05
CA GLY A 19 -15.87 -11.70 -10.93
C GLY A 19 -15.18 -10.83 -11.98
N ALA A 20 -15.92 -10.09 -12.82
CA ALA A 20 -15.34 -9.08 -13.69
C ALA A 20 -14.93 -7.83 -12.88
N VAL A 21 -13.97 -7.04 -13.38
CA VAL A 21 -13.61 -5.76 -12.75
C VAL A 21 -14.80 -4.80 -12.81
N ASP A 22 -15.16 -4.23 -11.67
CA ASP A 22 -16.23 -3.23 -11.56
C ASP A 22 -15.63 -1.83 -11.70
N TYR A 23 -15.49 -1.40 -12.95
CA TYR A 23 -14.95 -0.07 -13.25
C TYR A 23 -15.86 1.07 -12.76
N ALA A 24 -17.17 0.82 -12.60
CA ALA A 24 -18.12 1.82 -12.12
C ALA A 24 -17.95 2.17 -10.62
N ALA A 25 -17.27 1.31 -9.86
CA ALA A 25 -17.01 1.57 -8.43
C ALA A 25 -15.82 2.51 -8.18
N PHE A 26 -14.87 2.67 -9.14
CA PHE A 26 -13.67 3.48 -8.93
C PHE A 26 -13.96 4.96 -8.62
N PRO A 27 -14.90 5.67 -9.29
CA PRO A 27 -15.19 7.05 -8.96
C PRO A 27 -15.57 7.24 -7.49
N LYS A 28 -16.51 6.43 -7.00
CA LYS A 28 -16.97 6.50 -5.61
C LYS A 28 -15.86 6.23 -4.60
N LEU A 29 -14.98 5.25 -4.88
CA LEU A 29 -13.83 4.93 -4.04
C LEU A 29 -12.79 6.05 -4.02
N ILE A 30 -12.43 6.58 -5.18
CA ILE A 30 -11.40 7.62 -5.29
C ILE A 30 -11.89 8.92 -4.64
N ASP A 31 -13.14 9.32 -4.89
CA ASP A 31 -13.73 10.50 -4.25
C ASP A 31 -13.77 10.33 -2.73
N HIS A 32 -14.12 9.13 -2.23
CA HIS A 32 -14.07 8.84 -0.79
C HIS A 32 -12.69 9.08 -0.19
N TYR A 33 -11.62 8.67 -0.86
CA TYR A 33 -10.26 8.87 -0.37
C TYR A 33 -9.84 10.34 -0.39
N ILE A 34 -10.17 11.05 -1.48
CA ILE A 34 -9.85 12.47 -1.64
C ILE A 34 -10.56 13.31 -0.59
N ASP A 35 -11.88 13.10 -0.43
CA ASP A 35 -12.71 13.87 0.50
C ASP A 35 -12.30 13.68 1.97
N ARG A 36 -11.59 12.58 2.27
CA ARG A 36 -11.08 12.25 3.61
C ARG A 36 -9.60 12.54 3.81
N GLY A 37 -8.98 13.24 2.87
CA GLY A 37 -7.65 13.82 3.04
C GLY A 37 -6.50 12.81 2.89
N VAL A 38 -6.68 11.73 2.13
CA VAL A 38 -5.58 10.83 1.75
C VAL A 38 -4.54 11.61 0.94
N ASP A 39 -3.25 11.38 1.21
CA ASP A 39 -2.18 12.12 0.55
C ASP A 39 -1.82 11.56 -0.83
N TYR A 40 -1.94 10.25 -1.05
CA TYR A 40 -1.68 9.60 -2.35
C TYR A 40 -2.33 8.23 -2.46
N LEU A 41 -2.46 7.71 -3.69
CA LEU A 41 -3.06 6.41 -3.95
C LEU A 41 -2.02 5.44 -4.52
N VAL A 42 -2.06 4.18 -4.05
CA VAL A 42 -1.26 3.08 -4.58
C VAL A 42 -2.16 2.15 -5.39
N VAL A 43 -1.94 2.16 -6.70
CA VAL A 43 -2.72 1.44 -7.70
C VAL A 43 -2.01 0.14 -8.05
N LEU A 44 -2.72 -0.95 -8.16
CA LEU A 44 -2.18 -2.27 -8.50
C LEU A 44 -1.09 -2.77 -7.53
N GLY A 45 -1.21 -2.44 -6.23
CA GLY A 45 -0.44 -3.09 -5.17
C GLY A 45 -0.99 -4.49 -4.83
N THR A 46 -0.50 -5.09 -3.75
CA THR A 46 -0.96 -6.41 -3.26
C THR A 46 -2.47 -6.44 -2.98
N THR A 47 -2.99 -5.38 -2.36
CA THR A 47 -4.40 -5.21 -1.98
C THR A 47 -5.33 -5.20 -3.20
N ALA A 48 -4.81 -4.87 -4.39
CA ALA A 48 -5.56 -4.87 -5.65
C ALA A 48 -5.71 -6.26 -6.29
N GLU A 49 -5.29 -7.36 -5.64
CA GLU A 49 -5.35 -8.72 -6.19
C GLU A 49 -4.66 -8.87 -7.56
N THR A 50 -3.54 -8.19 -7.76
CA THR A 50 -2.83 -8.11 -9.05
C THR A 50 -2.41 -9.47 -9.62
N ALA A 51 -2.22 -10.48 -8.77
CA ALA A 51 -1.86 -11.83 -9.18
C ALA A 51 -2.97 -12.52 -10.03
N THR A 52 -4.23 -12.08 -9.89
CA THR A 52 -5.40 -12.64 -10.58
C THR A 52 -5.93 -11.75 -11.69
N LEU A 53 -5.27 -10.62 -11.96
CA LEU A 53 -5.61 -9.70 -13.03
C LEU A 53 -4.82 -10.01 -14.29
N THR A 54 -5.49 -10.02 -15.44
CA THR A 54 -4.85 -10.11 -16.75
C THR A 54 -4.06 -8.82 -17.06
N LYS A 55 -3.13 -8.89 -18.03
CA LYS A 55 -2.41 -7.69 -18.50
C LYS A 55 -3.36 -6.59 -18.99
N GLY A 56 -4.44 -6.96 -19.69
CA GLY A 56 -5.46 -6.02 -20.17
C GLY A 56 -6.22 -5.33 -19.03
N GLU A 57 -6.64 -6.09 -18.01
CA GLU A 57 -7.31 -5.52 -16.83
C GLU A 57 -6.39 -4.59 -16.05
N LYS A 58 -5.12 -4.94 -15.87
CA LYS A 58 -4.15 -4.05 -15.21
C LYS A 58 -3.98 -2.73 -15.96
N ALA A 59 -3.85 -2.78 -17.28
CA ALA A 59 -3.72 -1.59 -18.11
C ALA A 59 -4.98 -0.70 -18.04
N GLU A 60 -6.16 -1.33 -18.10
CA GLU A 60 -7.43 -0.62 -18.03
C GLU A 60 -7.69 -0.01 -16.63
N ILE A 61 -7.39 -0.74 -15.55
CA ILE A 61 -7.47 -0.21 -14.18
C ILE A 61 -6.53 1.00 -14.02
N ALA A 62 -5.28 0.86 -14.46
CA ALA A 62 -4.30 1.95 -14.38
C ALA A 62 -4.79 3.21 -15.12
N ARG A 63 -5.36 3.06 -16.33
CA ARG A 63 -5.94 4.16 -17.11
C ARG A 63 -7.16 4.76 -16.40
N THR A 64 -8.10 3.93 -15.96
CA THR A 64 -9.32 4.38 -15.28
C THR A 64 -9.02 5.18 -14.03
N VAL A 65 -8.06 4.74 -13.20
CA VAL A 65 -7.68 5.47 -11.98
C VAL A 65 -7.08 6.83 -12.33
N VAL A 66 -6.22 6.93 -13.33
CA VAL A 66 -5.66 8.22 -13.78
C VAL A 66 -6.77 9.18 -14.25
N GLU A 67 -7.70 8.68 -15.07
CA GLU A 67 -8.83 9.47 -15.58
C GLU A 67 -9.74 9.97 -14.46
N VAL A 68 -10.13 9.08 -13.54
CA VAL A 68 -10.99 9.43 -12.40
C VAL A 68 -10.27 10.35 -11.43
N ASN A 69 -9.01 10.06 -11.10
CA ASN A 69 -8.23 10.91 -10.20
C ASN A 69 -8.03 12.32 -10.76
N ALA A 70 -7.93 12.46 -12.07
CA ALA A 70 -7.80 13.75 -12.76
C ALA A 70 -6.72 14.68 -12.16
N GLY A 71 -5.60 14.11 -11.68
CA GLY A 71 -4.50 14.84 -11.08
C GLY A 71 -4.74 15.37 -9.66
N ARG A 72 -5.82 14.97 -9.00
CA ARG A 72 -6.16 15.45 -7.64
C ARG A 72 -5.21 14.93 -6.56
N LEU A 73 -4.72 13.71 -6.70
CA LEU A 73 -3.72 13.10 -5.80
C LEU A 73 -2.55 12.53 -6.59
N PRO A 74 -1.35 12.45 -6.00
CA PRO A 74 -0.26 11.66 -6.54
C PRO A 74 -0.65 10.18 -6.65
N LEU A 75 -0.26 9.52 -7.73
CA LEU A 75 -0.50 8.10 -7.96
C LEU A 75 0.81 7.33 -7.99
N VAL A 76 0.85 6.20 -7.27
CA VAL A 76 1.96 5.25 -7.26
C VAL A 76 1.49 3.95 -7.92
N LEU A 77 2.19 3.49 -8.97
CA LEU A 77 1.83 2.27 -9.68
C LEU A 77 2.60 1.06 -9.14
N GLY A 78 1.89 0.03 -8.72
CA GLY A 78 2.48 -1.26 -8.36
C GLY A 78 3.07 -1.96 -9.59
N LYS A 79 4.37 -2.21 -9.55
CA LYS A 79 5.11 -2.96 -10.57
C LYS A 79 6.08 -3.91 -9.85
N GLY A 80 5.81 -5.20 -9.89
CA GLY A 80 6.64 -6.17 -9.20
C GLY A 80 6.49 -7.58 -9.78
N GLY A 81 7.52 -8.35 -9.62
CA GLY A 81 7.60 -9.72 -10.11
C GLY A 81 8.85 -10.42 -9.60
N ASN A 82 8.97 -11.70 -9.90
CA ASN A 82 10.12 -12.54 -9.52
C ASN A 82 10.96 -13.00 -10.72
N ASP A 83 10.66 -12.48 -11.91
CA ASP A 83 11.49 -12.55 -13.12
C ASP A 83 11.93 -11.12 -13.48
N THR A 84 13.20 -10.81 -13.24
CA THR A 84 13.77 -9.47 -13.46
C THR A 84 13.63 -9.03 -14.91
N LYS A 85 13.90 -9.93 -15.87
CA LYS A 85 13.84 -9.61 -17.30
C LYS A 85 12.42 -9.25 -17.73
N ALA A 86 11.46 -10.09 -17.40
CA ALA A 86 10.06 -9.85 -17.73
C ALA A 86 9.53 -8.56 -17.09
N LEU A 87 9.95 -8.23 -15.85
CA LEU A 87 9.54 -7.00 -15.18
C LEU A 87 10.16 -5.76 -15.83
N VAL A 88 11.43 -5.82 -16.24
CA VAL A 88 12.11 -4.73 -16.98
C VAL A 88 11.39 -4.48 -18.32
N GLU A 89 11.08 -5.51 -19.07
CA GLU A 89 10.33 -5.41 -20.33
C GLU A 89 8.93 -4.80 -20.09
N GLU A 90 8.21 -5.25 -19.04
CA GLU A 90 6.91 -4.70 -18.68
C GLU A 90 7.00 -3.20 -18.28
N ILE A 91 8.04 -2.79 -17.56
CA ILE A 91 8.25 -1.38 -17.20
C ILE A 91 8.48 -0.55 -18.46
N GLN A 92 9.33 -1.00 -19.38
CA GLN A 92 9.63 -0.29 -20.64
C GLN A 92 8.39 -0.12 -21.55
N GLU A 93 7.46 -1.07 -21.51
CA GLU A 93 6.21 -1.05 -22.30
C GLU A 93 5.07 -0.26 -21.62
N THR A 94 5.20 0.05 -20.31
CA THR A 94 4.14 0.69 -19.52
C THR A 94 4.02 2.19 -19.83
N ASN A 95 2.79 2.65 -20.06
CA ASN A 95 2.49 4.08 -20.07
C ASN A 95 2.35 4.58 -18.62
N PHE A 96 3.29 5.41 -18.17
CA PHE A 96 3.31 5.99 -16.83
C PHE A 96 2.69 7.38 -16.74
N ALA A 97 2.04 7.89 -17.77
CA ALA A 97 1.40 9.20 -17.72
C ALA A 97 0.38 9.27 -16.56
N GLY A 98 0.52 10.29 -15.71
CA GLY A 98 -0.31 10.50 -14.53
C GLY A 98 0.17 9.80 -13.25
N TYR A 99 1.29 9.05 -13.30
CA TYR A 99 1.90 8.43 -12.14
C TYR A 99 3.15 9.19 -11.69
N SER A 100 3.35 9.28 -10.36
CA SER A 100 4.49 9.98 -9.73
C SER A 100 5.64 9.03 -9.37
N ALA A 101 5.35 7.74 -9.13
CA ALA A 101 6.35 6.73 -8.76
C ALA A 101 5.85 5.31 -9.07
N ILE A 102 6.76 4.34 -9.00
CA ILE A 102 6.42 2.93 -8.94
C ILE A 102 6.69 2.34 -7.55
N LEU A 103 5.87 1.38 -7.13
CA LEU A 103 6.09 0.56 -5.95
C LEU A 103 6.48 -0.85 -6.41
N SER A 104 7.71 -1.29 -6.10
CA SER A 104 8.22 -2.58 -6.57
C SER A 104 8.51 -3.53 -5.41
N VAL A 105 7.76 -4.65 -5.38
CA VAL A 105 7.89 -5.66 -4.33
C VAL A 105 9.17 -6.49 -4.52
N CYS A 106 9.80 -6.86 -3.41
CA CYS A 106 10.91 -7.81 -3.40
C CYS A 106 10.52 -9.11 -4.11
N PRO A 107 11.41 -9.72 -4.93
CA PRO A 107 11.12 -10.99 -5.58
C PRO A 107 10.67 -12.06 -4.57
N TYR A 108 9.61 -12.74 -4.89
CA TYR A 108 8.95 -13.75 -4.06
C TYR A 108 9.11 -15.14 -4.67
N TYR A 109 8.87 -16.19 -3.88
CA TYR A 109 8.89 -17.59 -4.26
C TYR A 109 10.31 -18.14 -4.50
N ASN A 110 11.10 -17.61 -5.44
CA ASN A 110 12.46 -18.03 -5.76
C ASN A 110 13.53 -17.53 -4.75
N ARG A 111 13.17 -16.63 -3.81
CA ARG A 111 13.92 -16.21 -2.62
C ARG A 111 15.41 -15.91 -2.91
N PRO A 112 15.70 -14.85 -3.69
CA PRO A 112 17.09 -14.49 -4.02
C PRO A 112 17.87 -14.10 -2.75
N ASN A 113 19.21 -14.24 -2.81
CA ASN A 113 20.10 -13.66 -1.81
C ASN A 113 20.20 -12.13 -1.96
N GLN A 114 20.87 -11.46 -1.04
CA GLN A 114 20.95 -10.00 -1.01
C GLN A 114 21.58 -9.39 -2.28
N GLU A 115 22.59 -10.05 -2.86
CA GLU A 115 23.18 -9.62 -4.13
C GLU A 115 22.18 -9.74 -5.29
N GLY A 116 21.40 -10.82 -5.34
CA GLY A 116 20.32 -10.98 -6.32
C GLY A 116 19.23 -9.92 -6.18
N ILE A 117 18.85 -9.56 -4.93
CA ILE A 117 17.92 -8.47 -4.63
C ILE A 117 18.48 -7.13 -5.12
N TYR A 118 19.76 -6.84 -4.82
CA TYR A 118 20.44 -5.64 -5.26
C TYR A 118 20.44 -5.52 -6.80
N GLN A 119 20.83 -6.56 -7.52
CA GLN A 119 20.88 -6.56 -8.98
C GLN A 119 19.47 -6.43 -9.59
N HIS A 120 18.47 -7.09 -8.99
CA HIS A 120 17.07 -6.97 -9.41
C HIS A 120 16.58 -5.53 -9.36
N PHE A 121 16.73 -4.86 -8.21
CA PHE A 121 16.25 -3.49 -8.05
C PHE A 121 17.09 -2.46 -8.83
N SER A 122 18.40 -2.71 -9.00
CA SER A 122 19.24 -1.88 -9.86
C SER A 122 18.79 -1.94 -11.33
N ALA A 123 18.41 -3.12 -11.82
CA ALA A 123 17.85 -3.27 -13.17
C ALA A 123 16.49 -2.56 -13.32
N ILE A 124 15.62 -2.66 -12.31
CA ILE A 124 14.33 -1.95 -12.27
C ILE A 124 14.55 -0.44 -12.25
N ALA A 125 15.46 0.06 -11.41
CA ALA A 125 15.79 1.47 -11.32
C ALA A 125 16.30 2.00 -12.67
N THR A 126 17.16 1.24 -13.35
CA THR A 126 17.68 1.60 -14.67
C THR A 126 16.57 1.66 -15.75
N ALA A 127 15.59 0.77 -15.69
CA ALA A 127 14.51 0.70 -16.67
C ALA A 127 13.38 1.70 -16.39
N SER A 128 13.23 2.14 -15.13
CA SER A 128 12.10 2.98 -14.73
C SER A 128 12.30 4.46 -15.11
N PRO A 129 11.35 5.06 -15.83
CA PRO A 129 11.35 6.50 -16.07
C PRO A 129 10.88 7.31 -14.86
N LEU A 130 10.34 6.64 -13.84
CA LEU A 130 9.83 7.25 -12.61
C LEU A 130 10.66 6.85 -11.40
N PRO A 131 10.58 7.62 -10.31
CA PRO A 131 11.10 7.22 -9.01
C PRO A 131 10.57 5.85 -8.57
N VAL A 132 11.41 5.09 -7.88
CA VAL A 132 11.11 3.72 -7.40
C VAL A 132 11.05 3.72 -5.87
N VAL A 133 9.96 3.18 -5.33
CA VAL A 133 9.81 2.83 -3.93
C VAL A 133 9.96 1.32 -3.81
N LEU A 134 10.94 0.87 -3.06
CA LEU A 134 11.12 -0.55 -2.74
C LEU A 134 9.95 -1.04 -1.88
N TYR A 135 9.59 -2.32 -1.99
CA TYR A 135 8.58 -2.89 -1.11
C TYR A 135 9.08 -4.18 -0.46
N ASN A 136 9.32 -4.12 0.84
CA ASN A 136 9.72 -5.23 1.70
C ASN A 136 8.50 -5.80 2.42
N VAL A 137 8.20 -7.08 2.21
CA VAL A 137 7.06 -7.78 2.84
C VAL A 137 7.42 -9.26 3.07
N PRO A 138 8.31 -9.55 4.02
CA PRO A 138 8.90 -10.89 4.18
C PRO A 138 7.86 -11.98 4.46
N THR A 139 6.73 -11.65 5.08
CA THR A 139 5.62 -12.60 5.30
C THR A 139 4.97 -13.12 4.02
N ARG A 140 5.12 -12.40 2.89
CA ARG A 140 4.60 -12.80 1.57
C ARG A 140 5.69 -13.26 0.62
N THR A 141 6.87 -12.66 0.68
CA THR A 141 7.97 -12.96 -0.24
C THR A 141 8.83 -14.14 0.22
N GLY A 142 8.85 -14.41 1.54
CA GLY A 142 9.70 -15.42 2.15
C GLY A 142 11.19 -15.00 2.25
N VAL A 143 11.50 -13.75 1.91
CA VAL A 143 12.83 -13.13 2.03
C VAL A 143 12.66 -11.66 2.42
N SER A 144 13.58 -11.13 3.24
CA SER A 144 13.64 -9.71 3.58
C SER A 144 14.74 -9.00 2.81
N ILE A 145 14.54 -7.74 2.48
CA ILE A 145 15.61 -6.85 2.01
C ILE A 145 16.34 -6.35 3.26
N GLU A 146 17.61 -6.67 3.40
CA GLU A 146 18.42 -6.22 4.53
C GLU A 146 18.75 -4.72 4.42
N ASN A 147 18.89 -4.03 5.55
CA ASN A 147 19.23 -2.59 5.58
C ASN A 147 20.50 -2.27 4.78
N SER A 148 21.52 -3.12 4.85
CA SER A 148 22.75 -2.98 4.07
C SER A 148 22.49 -2.94 2.56
N THR A 149 21.55 -3.77 2.07
CA THR A 149 21.13 -3.80 0.66
C THR A 149 20.33 -2.56 0.30
N ILE A 150 19.42 -2.11 1.16
CA ILE A 150 18.62 -0.90 0.97
C ILE A 150 19.52 0.34 0.90
N ILE A 151 20.46 0.47 1.83
CA ILE A 151 21.43 1.57 1.89
C ILE A 151 22.29 1.59 0.61
N ARG A 152 22.80 0.43 0.19
CA ARG A 152 23.57 0.29 -1.04
C ARG A 152 22.76 0.71 -2.27
N LEU A 153 21.49 0.30 -2.37
CA LEU A 153 20.60 0.71 -3.47
C LEU A 153 20.35 2.22 -3.46
N ALA A 154 20.05 2.81 -2.30
CA ALA A 154 19.83 4.25 -2.17
C ALA A 154 21.07 5.07 -2.56
N GLN A 155 22.28 4.56 -2.33
CA GLN A 155 23.53 5.23 -2.67
C GLN A 155 23.97 5.06 -4.13
N THR A 156 23.46 4.04 -4.83
CA THR A 156 23.92 3.70 -6.19
C THR A 156 22.87 3.93 -7.27
N CYS A 157 21.61 4.14 -6.89
CA CYS A 157 20.48 4.34 -7.81
C CYS A 157 19.71 5.60 -7.39
N ASP A 158 19.98 6.73 -8.03
CA ASP A 158 19.44 8.05 -7.68
C ASP A 158 17.91 8.12 -7.70
N ASN A 159 17.25 7.26 -8.48
CA ASN A 159 15.80 7.19 -8.57
C ASN A 159 15.14 6.19 -7.62
N ILE A 160 15.90 5.46 -6.78
CA ILE A 160 15.35 4.72 -5.64
C ILE A 160 15.18 5.70 -4.48
N ILE A 161 13.94 6.14 -4.26
CA ILE A 161 13.62 7.26 -3.36
C ILE A 161 13.10 6.85 -1.99
N GLY A 162 12.84 5.58 -1.77
CA GLY A 162 12.28 5.12 -0.51
C GLY A 162 11.98 3.64 -0.47
N ILE A 163 11.48 3.22 0.68
CA ILE A 163 11.00 1.87 0.93
C ILE A 163 9.65 1.91 1.64
N LYS A 164 8.71 1.06 1.18
CA LYS A 164 7.57 0.59 1.98
C LYS A 164 8.02 -0.65 2.73
N ASP A 165 8.14 -0.55 4.04
CA ASP A 165 8.50 -1.71 4.87
C ASP A 165 7.30 -2.26 5.65
N ALA A 166 6.93 -3.49 5.35
CA ALA A 166 5.87 -4.26 6.00
C ALA A 166 6.43 -5.42 6.83
N SER A 167 7.67 -5.30 7.30
CA SER A 167 8.25 -6.26 8.25
C SER A 167 7.78 -6.02 9.69
N ALA A 168 7.27 -4.83 9.98
CA ALA A 168 6.97 -4.32 11.32
C ALA A 168 8.21 -4.22 12.25
N ASP A 169 9.42 -4.24 11.69
CA ASP A 169 10.68 -4.07 12.44
C ASP A 169 11.00 -2.58 12.60
N LEU A 170 10.55 -2.01 13.72
CA LEU A 170 10.80 -0.60 14.06
C LEU A 170 12.28 -0.29 14.29
N VAL A 171 13.09 -1.27 14.69
CA VAL A 171 14.54 -1.08 14.90
C VAL A 171 15.24 -0.91 13.55
N ALA A 172 14.94 -1.80 12.61
CA ALA A 172 15.45 -1.69 11.24
C ALA A 172 14.97 -0.40 10.55
N GLY A 173 13.67 -0.05 10.73
CA GLY A 173 13.10 1.19 10.19
C GLY A 173 13.79 2.44 10.74
N LYS A 174 14.05 2.49 12.05
CA LYS A 174 14.76 3.60 12.69
C LYS A 174 16.20 3.74 12.16
N GLU A 175 16.92 2.63 12.03
CA GLU A 175 18.28 2.63 11.44
C GLU A 175 18.28 3.26 10.05
N LEU A 176 17.34 2.87 9.17
CA LEU A 176 17.23 3.44 7.82
C LEU A 176 16.97 4.94 7.86
N ILE A 177 16.08 5.42 8.74
CA ILE A 177 15.79 6.84 8.93
C ILE A 177 17.04 7.61 9.33
N GLU A 178 17.81 7.09 10.31
CA GLU A 178 19.03 7.73 10.81
C GLU A 178 20.15 7.76 9.77
N VAL A 179 20.34 6.66 9.01
CA VAL A 179 21.44 6.54 8.04
C VAL A 179 21.18 7.28 6.75
N LEU A 180 19.95 7.25 6.23
CA LEU A 180 19.61 7.81 4.91
C LEU A 180 19.03 9.24 5.01
N GLY A 181 18.55 9.64 6.18
CA GLY A 181 18.05 11.00 6.44
C GLY A 181 16.87 11.41 5.55
N ASP A 182 16.66 12.72 5.41
CA ASP A 182 15.50 13.31 4.70
C ASP A 182 15.46 13.03 3.19
N GLY A 183 16.56 12.52 2.63
CA GLY A 183 16.68 12.18 1.21
C GLY A 183 16.05 10.86 0.81
N PHE A 184 15.54 10.06 1.78
CA PHE A 184 14.97 8.74 1.53
C PHE A 184 13.70 8.53 2.35
N LEU A 185 12.65 8.02 1.72
CA LEU A 185 11.35 7.81 2.37
C LEU A 185 11.30 6.43 3.02
N VAL A 186 11.28 6.36 4.35
CA VAL A 186 10.94 5.13 5.09
C VAL A 186 9.46 5.18 5.40
N ILE A 187 8.67 4.37 4.69
CA ILE A 187 7.21 4.35 4.72
C ILE A 187 6.75 3.04 5.36
N SER A 188 5.86 3.09 6.34
CA SER A 188 5.28 1.87 6.90
C SER A 188 4.41 1.14 5.87
N GLY A 189 4.50 -0.18 5.86
CA GLY A 189 3.60 -1.06 5.11
C GLY A 189 2.70 -1.89 6.03
N ASP A 190 2.74 -1.62 7.34
CA ASP A 190 1.99 -2.31 8.39
C ASP A 190 1.15 -1.32 9.20
N ASP A 191 -0.17 -1.52 9.24
CA ASP A 191 -1.11 -0.59 9.87
C ASP A 191 -0.97 -0.55 11.40
N SER A 192 -0.56 -1.65 12.01
CA SER A 192 -0.45 -1.74 13.47
C SER A 192 0.73 -0.96 14.05
N THR A 193 1.83 -0.87 13.30
CA THR A 193 3.06 -0.18 13.69
C THR A 193 3.27 1.16 12.98
N ALA A 194 2.33 1.56 12.10
CA ALA A 194 2.46 2.76 11.27
C ALA A 194 2.72 4.04 12.08
N LEU A 195 1.92 4.27 13.11
CA LEU A 195 2.10 5.44 13.98
C LEU A 195 3.46 5.42 14.68
N ASP A 196 3.90 4.25 15.16
CA ASP A 196 5.18 4.15 15.87
C ASP A 196 6.36 4.47 14.95
N LEU A 197 6.33 4.00 13.69
CA LEU A 197 7.33 4.36 12.70
C LEU A 197 7.33 5.87 12.38
N VAL A 198 6.14 6.47 12.25
CA VAL A 198 6.00 7.93 12.02
C VAL A 198 6.58 8.72 13.18
N LEU A 199 6.34 8.32 14.43
CA LEU A 199 6.91 8.95 15.61
C LEU A 199 8.44 8.81 15.72
N LEU A 200 9.02 7.81 15.04
CA LEU A 200 10.47 7.66 14.89
C LEU A 200 11.06 8.50 13.74
N GLY A 201 10.24 9.25 13.01
CA GLY A 201 10.66 10.08 11.87
C GLY A 201 10.35 9.46 10.50
N GLY A 202 9.59 8.37 10.44
CA GLY A 202 9.12 7.77 9.19
C GLY A 202 8.27 8.73 8.36
N ALA A 203 8.30 8.55 7.04
CA ALA A 203 7.66 9.45 6.10
C ALA A 203 6.12 9.35 6.12
N GLY A 204 5.57 8.24 6.59
CA GLY A 204 4.14 7.96 6.60
C GLY A 204 3.86 6.48 6.44
N VAL A 205 2.74 6.15 5.81
CA VAL A 205 2.27 4.77 5.63
C VAL A 205 1.62 4.56 4.26
N ILE A 206 1.74 3.36 3.72
CA ILE A 206 0.85 2.84 2.67
C ILE A 206 -0.06 1.82 3.33
N SER A 207 -1.24 2.27 3.73
CA SER A 207 -2.19 1.59 4.59
C SER A 207 -3.18 0.72 3.82
N VAL A 208 -3.63 -0.34 4.46
CA VAL A 208 -4.80 -1.14 4.08
C VAL A 208 -6.04 -0.60 4.79
N LEU A 209 -5.97 -0.39 6.11
CA LEU A 209 -7.11 0.05 6.92
C LEU A 209 -7.62 1.45 6.50
N ALA A 210 -6.73 2.36 6.10
CA ALA A 210 -7.13 3.65 5.57
C ALA A 210 -8.02 3.56 4.31
N GLY A 211 -8.11 2.40 3.68
CA GLY A 211 -9.09 2.12 2.64
C GLY A 211 -10.55 2.15 3.11
N GLY A 212 -10.81 1.89 4.40
CA GLY A 212 -12.15 1.86 4.99
C GLY A 212 -12.34 2.86 6.13
N ALA A 213 -11.49 2.86 7.16
CA ALA A 213 -11.48 3.84 8.25
C ALA A 213 -10.61 5.06 7.88
N THR A 214 -10.92 5.69 6.75
CA THR A 214 -10.02 6.62 6.06
C THR A 214 -9.72 7.88 6.88
N ALA A 215 -10.76 8.59 7.32
CA ALA A 215 -10.59 9.89 7.99
C ALA A 215 -9.80 9.77 9.31
N GLU A 216 -10.13 8.76 10.11
CA GLU A 216 -9.50 8.53 11.41
C GLU A 216 -8.04 8.09 11.24
N PHE A 217 -7.77 7.24 10.25
CA PHE A 217 -6.41 6.78 9.99
C PHE A 217 -5.52 7.92 9.47
N VAL A 218 -6.03 8.73 8.55
CA VAL A 218 -5.36 9.94 8.05
C VAL A 218 -5.07 10.91 9.21
N GLU A 219 -6.05 11.17 10.06
CA GLU A 219 -5.88 12.05 11.22
C GLU A 219 -4.84 11.52 12.21
N MET A 220 -4.85 10.21 12.49
CA MET A 220 -3.84 9.57 13.35
C MET A 220 -2.41 9.82 12.83
N ILE A 221 -2.17 9.59 11.54
CA ILE A 221 -0.86 9.79 10.94
C ILE A 221 -0.47 11.27 10.92
N ARG A 222 -1.40 12.16 10.58
CA ARG A 222 -1.19 13.61 10.61
C ARG A 222 -0.78 14.10 12.00
N LEU A 223 -1.47 13.67 13.04
CA LEU A 223 -1.14 13.99 14.43
C LEU A 223 0.22 13.42 14.83
N GLY A 224 0.54 12.20 14.39
CA GLY A 224 1.86 11.59 14.60
C GLY A 224 2.99 12.42 13.98
N GLN A 225 2.82 12.90 12.75
CA GLN A 225 3.79 13.79 12.08
C GLN A 225 3.94 15.16 12.76
N GLN A 226 2.91 15.62 13.46
CA GLN A 226 2.92 16.86 14.25
C GLN A 226 3.45 16.67 15.68
N ASN A 227 3.84 15.44 16.05
CA ASN A 227 4.24 15.05 17.41
C ASN A 227 3.12 15.21 18.47
N GLU A 228 1.86 15.18 18.04
CA GLU A 228 0.67 15.19 18.92
C GLU A 228 0.41 13.78 19.47
N TYR A 229 1.41 13.25 20.20
CA TYR A 229 1.50 11.87 20.64
C TYR A 229 0.21 11.33 21.29
N ASN A 230 -0.34 12.07 22.28
CA ASN A 230 -1.47 11.56 23.06
C ASN A 230 -2.74 11.43 22.21
N GLN A 231 -2.99 12.39 21.32
CA GLN A 231 -4.14 12.39 20.42
C GLN A 231 -4.01 11.26 19.39
N ALA A 232 -2.84 11.14 18.75
CA ALA A 232 -2.56 10.08 17.79
C ALA A 232 -2.73 8.67 18.40
N LYS A 233 -2.17 8.45 19.61
CA LYS A 233 -2.30 7.17 20.34
C LYS A 233 -3.73 6.88 20.79
N ALA A 234 -4.55 7.88 21.06
CA ALA A 234 -5.97 7.68 21.34
C ALA A 234 -6.72 7.14 20.13
N ILE A 235 -6.45 7.69 18.93
CA ILE A 235 -7.03 7.17 17.68
C ILE A 235 -6.51 5.77 17.37
N GLN A 236 -5.21 5.50 17.52
CA GLN A 236 -4.63 4.17 17.30
C GLN A 236 -5.35 3.09 18.13
N ARG A 237 -5.60 3.39 19.41
CA ARG A 237 -6.33 2.45 20.30
C ARG A 237 -7.77 2.19 19.82
N ARG A 238 -8.45 3.21 19.31
CA ARG A 238 -9.80 3.04 18.74
C ARG A 238 -9.79 2.21 17.46
N LEU A 239 -8.76 2.34 16.63
CA LEU A 239 -8.62 1.59 15.38
C LEU A 239 -8.10 0.16 15.57
N GLN A 240 -7.60 -0.20 16.76
CA GLN A 240 -6.92 -1.47 17.00
C GLN A 240 -7.76 -2.68 16.64
N GLN A 241 -8.99 -2.74 17.16
CA GLN A 241 -9.89 -3.88 16.91
C GLN A 241 -10.21 -4.03 15.42
N LEU A 242 -10.51 -2.93 14.75
CA LEU A 242 -10.79 -2.95 13.31
C LEU A 242 -9.56 -3.35 12.50
N THR A 243 -8.35 -2.89 12.91
CA THR A 243 -7.08 -3.33 12.31
C THR A 243 -6.92 -4.84 12.39
N GLU A 244 -7.13 -5.43 13.57
CA GLU A 244 -7.04 -6.88 13.77
C GLU A 244 -8.04 -7.63 12.89
N LEU A 245 -9.29 -7.20 12.86
CA LEU A 245 -10.36 -7.82 12.08
C LEU A 245 -10.07 -7.83 10.57
N ILE A 246 -9.62 -6.70 9.98
CA ILE A 246 -9.40 -6.67 8.53
C ILE A 246 -8.25 -7.56 8.06
N PHE A 247 -7.32 -7.94 8.95
CA PHE A 247 -6.23 -8.86 8.64
C PHE A 247 -6.48 -10.31 9.07
N GLN A 248 -7.53 -10.59 9.83
CA GLN A 248 -7.81 -11.90 10.41
C GLN A 248 -7.90 -13.02 9.36
N GLU A 249 -8.56 -12.77 8.25
CA GLU A 249 -8.66 -13.71 7.11
C GLU A 249 -7.79 -13.27 5.92
N GLY A 250 -6.86 -12.36 6.16
CA GLY A 250 -5.92 -11.85 5.18
C GLY A 250 -6.39 -10.62 4.43
N ASN A 251 -5.44 -9.97 3.78
CA ASN A 251 -5.64 -8.79 2.95
C ASN A 251 -5.67 -9.22 1.47
N PRO A 252 -6.72 -8.84 0.69
CA PRO A 252 -7.73 -7.80 0.95
C PRO A 252 -9.09 -8.31 1.49
N THR A 253 -9.22 -9.54 1.95
CA THR A 253 -10.51 -10.15 2.33
C THR A 253 -11.27 -9.29 3.35
N GLY A 254 -10.65 -8.96 4.48
CA GLY A 254 -11.31 -8.14 5.51
C GLY A 254 -11.58 -6.71 5.03
N LEU A 255 -10.66 -6.09 4.30
CA LEU A 255 -10.89 -4.75 3.75
C LEU A 255 -12.07 -4.71 2.77
N LYS A 256 -12.20 -5.69 1.87
CA LYS A 256 -13.36 -5.76 0.96
C LYS A 256 -14.67 -5.98 1.69
N CYS A 257 -14.66 -6.77 2.76
CA CYS A 257 -15.81 -6.92 3.64
C CYS A 257 -16.21 -5.57 4.27
N LEU A 258 -15.26 -4.84 4.84
CA LEU A 258 -15.47 -3.51 5.41
C LEU A 258 -16.04 -2.53 4.36
N LEU A 259 -15.39 -2.44 3.20
CA LEU A 259 -15.84 -1.55 2.11
C LEU A 259 -17.21 -1.93 1.54
N HIS A 260 -17.55 -3.21 1.55
CA HIS A 260 -18.89 -3.69 1.18
C HIS A 260 -19.96 -3.18 2.16
N GLN A 261 -19.72 -3.30 3.46
CA GLN A 261 -20.65 -2.81 4.48
C GLN A 261 -20.81 -1.28 4.45
N LEU A 262 -19.75 -0.57 4.06
CA LEU A 262 -19.78 0.87 3.82
C LEU A 262 -20.40 1.25 2.44
N GLY A 263 -20.76 0.26 1.61
CA GLY A 263 -21.43 0.45 0.32
C GLY A 263 -20.52 0.92 -0.82
N TYR A 264 -19.19 0.68 -0.75
CA TYR A 264 -18.24 1.10 -1.77
C TYR A 264 -17.94 0.03 -2.83
N CYS A 265 -18.10 -1.25 -2.51
CA CYS A 265 -17.88 -2.36 -3.45
C CYS A 265 -18.72 -3.58 -3.05
N GLN A 266 -18.73 -4.61 -3.90
CA GLN A 266 -19.23 -5.93 -3.53
C GLN A 266 -18.12 -6.70 -2.77
N ASN A 267 -18.50 -7.57 -1.81
CA ASN A 267 -17.56 -8.45 -1.10
C ASN A 267 -17.18 -9.66 -1.97
N ILE A 268 -16.59 -9.38 -3.12
CA ILE A 268 -16.18 -10.39 -4.12
C ILE A 268 -14.67 -10.33 -4.30
N LEU A 269 -14.04 -11.50 -4.22
CA LEU A 269 -12.63 -11.72 -4.51
C LEU A 269 -12.49 -12.77 -5.61
N ARG A 270 -11.33 -12.81 -6.26
CA ARG A 270 -10.99 -13.86 -7.22
C ARG A 270 -10.19 -14.97 -6.56
N LEU A 271 -10.50 -16.23 -6.91
CA LEU A 271 -9.69 -17.36 -6.44
C LEU A 271 -8.19 -17.13 -6.73
N PRO A 272 -7.29 -17.53 -5.83
CA PRO A 272 -7.53 -18.41 -4.67
C PRO A 272 -8.11 -17.70 -3.44
N LEU A 273 -8.29 -16.38 -3.46
CA LEU A 273 -8.94 -15.67 -2.37
C LEU A 273 -10.46 -15.83 -2.46
N VAL A 274 -11.11 -15.80 -1.29
CA VAL A 274 -12.57 -15.91 -1.16
C VAL A 274 -13.11 -14.78 -0.30
N SER A 275 -14.42 -14.52 -0.40
CA SER A 275 -15.11 -13.56 0.47
C SER A 275 -14.95 -13.94 1.94
N SER A 276 -15.02 -12.94 2.83
CA SER A 276 -14.93 -13.15 4.28
C SER A 276 -15.97 -14.15 4.78
N SER A 277 -15.60 -14.87 5.84
CA SER A 277 -16.56 -15.73 6.57
C SER A 277 -17.72 -14.90 7.15
N ALA A 278 -18.85 -15.56 7.40
CA ALA A 278 -19.99 -14.90 8.05
C ALA A 278 -19.64 -14.37 9.45
N SER A 279 -18.75 -15.08 10.18
CA SER A 279 -18.29 -14.65 11.50
C SER A 279 -17.45 -13.37 11.44
N LEU A 280 -16.52 -13.28 10.49
CA LEU A 280 -15.73 -12.06 10.30
C LEU A 280 -16.61 -10.89 9.83
N SER A 281 -17.54 -11.15 8.91
CA SER A 281 -18.47 -10.11 8.43
C SER A 281 -19.32 -9.53 9.59
N ALA A 282 -19.86 -10.39 10.46
CA ALA A 282 -20.62 -9.94 11.62
C ALA A 282 -19.76 -9.18 12.65
N ALA A 283 -18.50 -9.60 12.84
CA ALA A 283 -17.58 -8.90 13.73
C ALA A 283 -17.23 -7.50 13.22
N ILE A 284 -16.97 -7.36 11.92
CA ILE A 284 -16.71 -6.04 11.29
C ILE A 284 -17.95 -5.15 11.37
N GLU A 285 -19.15 -5.69 11.14
CA GLU A 285 -20.41 -4.95 11.26
C GLU A 285 -20.63 -4.42 12.68
N SER A 286 -20.40 -5.26 13.69
CA SER A 286 -20.48 -4.85 15.09
C SER A 286 -19.50 -3.74 15.44
N GLU A 287 -18.25 -3.85 14.99
CA GLU A 287 -17.22 -2.85 15.21
C GLU A 287 -17.55 -1.52 14.55
N LEU A 288 -18.12 -1.54 13.33
CA LEU A 288 -18.56 -0.31 12.64
C LEU A 288 -19.66 0.42 13.41
N VAL A 289 -20.61 -0.30 14.03
CA VAL A 289 -21.65 0.31 14.86
C VAL A 289 -21.03 1.02 16.07
N GLU A 290 -20.12 0.36 16.79
CA GLU A 290 -19.41 0.95 17.93
C GLU A 290 -18.56 2.17 17.50
N PHE A 291 -17.90 2.07 16.36
CA PHE A 291 -17.09 3.14 15.80
C PHE A 291 -17.93 4.39 15.47
N THR A 292 -19.11 4.20 14.87
CA THR A 292 -20.04 5.28 14.52
C THR A 292 -20.66 5.95 15.75
N ILE A 293 -20.92 5.20 16.84
CA ILE A 293 -21.49 5.74 18.08
C ILE A 293 -20.47 6.61 18.83
N LEU A 294 -19.17 6.36 18.64
CA LEU A 294 -18.10 7.06 19.35
C LEU A 294 -17.53 8.25 18.52
N SER A 295 -17.90 8.38 17.27
CA SER A 295 -17.51 9.48 16.37
C SER A 295 -18.54 10.59 16.36
#